data_48ae7e00198804c6c2274709a252924a
#
_entry.id   48ae7e00198804c6c2274709a252924a
#
_cell.length_a   1.000
_cell.length_b   1.000
_cell.length_c   1.000
_cell.angle_alpha   90.00
_cell.angle_beta   90.00
_cell.angle_gamma   90.00
#
_symmetry.space_group_name_H-M   'P 1'
#
loop_
_entity.id
_entity.type
_entity.pdbx_description
1 polymer ?
#
loop_
_entity_poly.entity_id
_entity_poly.type
_entity_poly.pdbx_seq_one_letter_code
_entity_poly.pdbx_strand_id
1 'polypeptide(L)'
;MSFWFPQRFELDDIHYACLFKGEEGEKRKRTAPYLLHLPENHSFVEELCSESPKGKESEDGFQQWNKSFGFFFRSTATFDELLNHFRKFIYMPTYDDRLLYFRFYDPIVLEQYFDRLIYYPKKLATFWGQGLIDSFILPKGNDVVHYIPTIDLAKITPAKKQFDKFELNTIVDERNSVLLKDLVTELLDTTPMLNDHYDRATIEKVVQHCYRLCQTYALHQTIDIGLFALLSLAYGNVIDILDPEKKINQILQSDIVEQKKRYLIKQRISVLENKNIIRNKLGANLHG
;
A
#
# COMPACT_ATOMS: atom_id res chain seq x y z
N MET A 1 22.35 -14.24 5.83
CA MET A 1 22.68 -12.82 6.16
C MET A 1 22.02 -11.96 5.12
N SER A 2 20.99 -11.18 5.51
CA SER A 2 20.39 -10.21 4.60
C SER A 2 21.35 -9.04 4.44
N PHE A 3 21.99 -8.93 3.30
CA PHE A 3 22.79 -7.74 2.97
C PHE A 3 21.87 -6.54 2.86
N TRP A 4 22.22 -5.47 3.56
CA TRP A 4 21.55 -4.21 3.42
C TRP A 4 21.89 -3.56 2.06
N PHE A 5 20.90 -3.08 1.32
CA PHE A 5 21.03 -2.58 -0.06
C PHE A 5 22.22 -1.63 -0.32
N PRO A 6 22.49 -0.57 0.47
CA PRO A 6 23.65 0.28 0.22
C PRO A 6 25.00 -0.43 0.30
N GLN A 7 25.16 -1.42 1.17
CA GLN A 7 26.39 -2.21 1.22
C GLN A 7 26.60 -3.03 -0.05
N ARG A 8 25.50 -3.54 -0.64
CA ARG A 8 25.56 -4.25 -1.91
C ARG A 8 25.96 -3.32 -3.05
N PHE A 9 25.40 -2.10 -3.09
CA PHE A 9 25.74 -1.10 -4.11
C PHE A 9 27.21 -0.70 -4.07
N GLU A 10 27.78 -0.56 -2.87
CA GLU A 10 29.21 -0.29 -2.68
C GLU A 10 30.08 -1.45 -3.15
N LEU A 11 29.68 -2.71 -2.91
CA LEU A 11 30.41 -3.89 -3.35
C LEU A 11 30.41 -4.05 -4.87
N ASP A 12 29.35 -3.67 -5.54
CA ASP A 12 29.18 -3.80 -6.98
C ASP A 12 29.59 -2.52 -7.73
N ASP A 13 30.21 -1.55 -7.06
CA ASP A 13 30.64 -0.24 -7.63
C ASP A 13 29.49 0.52 -8.34
N ILE A 14 28.28 0.38 -7.82
CA ILE A 14 27.10 1.05 -8.37
C ILE A 14 27.05 2.49 -7.87
N HIS A 15 26.98 3.46 -8.80
CA HIS A 15 26.72 4.86 -8.42
C HIS A 15 25.27 5.00 -7.94
N TYR A 16 25.07 5.38 -6.68
CA TYR A 16 23.76 5.50 -6.06
C TYR A 16 23.62 6.73 -5.16
N ALA A 17 22.38 7.17 -4.95
CA ALA A 17 22.05 8.21 -4.00
C ALA A 17 20.70 8.01 -3.32
N CYS A 18 20.62 8.33 -2.04
CA CYS A 18 19.37 8.34 -1.28
C CYS A 18 18.45 9.48 -1.76
N LEU A 19 17.16 9.19 -1.93
CA LEU A 19 16.18 10.22 -2.30
C LEU A 19 15.81 11.12 -1.12
N PHE A 20 15.94 10.67 0.13
CA PHE A 20 15.86 11.56 1.28
C PHE A 20 17.12 12.40 1.42
N LYS A 21 16.98 13.62 1.93
CA LYS A 21 18.10 14.56 2.12
C LYS A 21 18.53 14.62 3.58
N GLY A 22 19.82 14.89 3.78
CA GLY A 22 20.39 15.20 5.09
C GLY A 22 20.12 14.14 6.16
N GLU A 23 19.82 14.57 7.39
CA GLU A 23 19.62 13.67 8.53
C GLU A 23 18.47 12.66 8.32
N GLU A 24 17.44 12.98 7.55
CA GLU A 24 16.36 12.06 7.27
C GLU A 24 16.87 10.85 6.46
N GLY A 25 17.74 11.10 5.48
CA GLY A 25 18.40 10.04 4.71
C GLY A 25 19.24 9.12 5.60
N GLU A 26 20.02 9.68 6.51
CA GLU A 26 20.84 8.90 7.45
C GLU A 26 19.99 8.09 8.44
N LYS A 27 18.96 8.68 9.02
CA LYS A 27 18.06 7.98 9.96
C LYS A 27 17.28 6.84 9.32
N ARG A 28 16.93 6.98 8.04
CA ARG A 28 16.08 6.03 7.31
C ARG A 28 16.82 5.21 6.26
N LYS A 29 18.14 5.23 6.24
CA LYS A 29 18.96 4.61 5.19
C LYS A 29 18.64 3.13 4.88
N ARG A 30 18.08 2.39 5.84
CA ARG A 30 17.65 0.99 5.62
C ARG A 30 16.31 0.85 4.89
N THR A 31 15.49 1.87 4.87
CA THR A 31 14.13 1.86 4.32
C THR A 31 13.91 2.98 3.30
N ALA A 32 14.92 3.77 3.05
CA ALA A 32 14.88 4.87 2.10
C ALA A 32 14.86 4.35 0.65
N PRO A 33 14.19 5.05 -0.27
CA PRO A 33 14.36 4.81 -1.68
C PRO A 33 15.70 5.36 -2.19
N TYR A 34 16.30 4.64 -3.13
CA TYR A 34 17.57 4.99 -3.75
C TYR A 34 17.41 5.14 -5.25
N LEU A 35 18.11 6.11 -5.84
CA LEU A 35 18.38 6.20 -7.26
C LEU A 35 19.70 5.48 -7.53
N LEU A 36 19.73 4.61 -8.53
CA LEU A 36 20.91 3.88 -8.97
C LEU A 36 21.19 4.20 -10.43
N HIS A 37 22.46 4.37 -10.78
CA HIS A 37 22.91 4.39 -12.16
C HIS A 37 23.48 3.01 -12.52
N LEU A 38 22.82 2.31 -13.42
CA LEU A 38 23.23 0.99 -13.86
C LEU A 38 23.77 1.10 -15.31
N PRO A 39 25.05 0.78 -15.52
CA PRO A 39 25.58 0.66 -16.87
C PRO A 39 24.87 -0.44 -17.65
N GLU A 40 24.92 -0.33 -18.99
CA GLU A 40 24.40 -1.38 -19.86
C GLU A 40 25.11 -2.72 -19.57
N ASN A 41 24.35 -3.80 -19.49
CA ASN A 41 24.85 -5.15 -19.15
C ASN A 41 25.44 -5.31 -17.73
N HIS A 42 25.01 -4.51 -16.76
CA HIS A 42 25.47 -4.69 -15.38
C HIS A 42 24.92 -6.00 -14.80
N SER A 43 25.77 -6.79 -14.11
CA SER A 43 25.40 -8.09 -13.51
C SER A 43 24.20 -8.02 -12.56
N PHE A 44 24.03 -6.90 -11.87
CA PHE A 44 22.85 -6.63 -11.03
C PHE A 44 21.53 -6.70 -11.80
N VAL A 45 21.49 -6.23 -13.06
CA VAL A 45 20.30 -6.33 -13.91
C VAL A 45 20.03 -7.79 -14.30
N GLU A 46 21.09 -8.54 -14.63
CA GLU A 46 21.00 -9.97 -14.93
C GLU A 46 20.49 -10.76 -13.73
N GLU A 47 20.98 -10.46 -12.52
CA GLU A 47 20.53 -11.08 -11.27
C GLU A 47 19.05 -10.80 -10.99
N LEU A 48 18.59 -9.55 -11.18
CA LEU A 48 17.19 -9.18 -11.00
C LEU A 48 16.26 -9.88 -11.98
N CYS A 49 16.71 -10.10 -13.21
CA CYS A 49 15.92 -10.69 -14.30
C CYS A 49 16.09 -12.22 -14.39
N SER A 50 17.04 -12.82 -13.65
CA SER A 50 17.28 -14.25 -13.70
C SER A 50 16.16 -15.03 -13.00
N GLU A 51 15.76 -16.15 -13.62
CA GLU A 51 14.87 -17.11 -12.96
C GLU A 51 15.61 -17.77 -11.79
N SER A 52 15.01 -17.76 -10.61
CA SER A 52 15.55 -18.53 -9.48
C SER A 52 15.60 -20.03 -9.84
N PRO A 53 16.71 -20.73 -9.64
CA PRO A 53 16.74 -22.18 -9.82
C PRO A 53 15.66 -22.84 -8.96
N LYS A 54 14.78 -23.61 -9.59
CA LYS A 54 13.70 -24.33 -8.91
C LYS A 54 14.26 -25.11 -7.71
N GLY A 55 13.86 -24.73 -6.49
CA GLY A 55 14.17 -25.45 -5.26
C GLY A 55 15.18 -24.80 -4.30
N LYS A 56 15.70 -23.61 -4.59
CA LYS A 56 16.41 -22.81 -3.60
C LYS A 56 15.72 -21.45 -3.49
N GLU A 57 14.90 -21.27 -2.45
CA GLU A 57 14.61 -19.94 -1.96
C GLU A 57 15.94 -19.34 -1.54
N SER A 58 16.57 -18.53 -2.38
CA SER A 58 17.74 -17.80 -1.96
C SER A 58 17.26 -16.74 -0.99
N GLU A 59 17.83 -16.73 0.22
CA GLU A 59 17.61 -15.67 1.22
C GLU A 59 18.06 -14.29 0.72
N ASP A 60 18.82 -14.25 -0.38
CA ASP A 60 19.26 -13.05 -1.07
C ASP A 60 18.10 -12.55 -1.96
N GLY A 61 17.37 -11.58 -1.46
CA GLY A 61 16.16 -11.02 -2.06
C GLY A 61 16.31 -10.36 -3.44
N PHE A 62 17.42 -10.55 -4.14
CA PHE A 62 17.74 -9.96 -5.43
C PHE A 62 17.25 -10.76 -6.65
N GLN A 63 16.95 -12.04 -6.49
CA GLN A 63 16.57 -12.92 -7.61
C GLN A 63 15.10 -12.86 -8.00
N GLN A 64 14.36 -11.83 -7.59
CA GLN A 64 12.92 -11.81 -7.82
C GLN A 64 12.43 -10.41 -8.21
N TRP A 65 12.54 -10.12 -9.49
CA TRP A 65 11.92 -8.95 -10.11
C TRP A 65 10.43 -8.82 -9.75
N ASN A 66 9.71 -9.93 -9.60
CA ASN A 66 8.32 -10.00 -9.19
C ASN A 66 8.05 -9.56 -7.73
N LYS A 67 9.09 -9.41 -6.89
CA LYS A 67 8.95 -8.85 -5.53
C LYS A 67 8.83 -7.32 -5.51
N SER A 68 8.80 -6.68 -6.66
CA SER A 68 8.52 -5.24 -6.81
C SER A 68 9.45 -4.34 -5.99
N PHE A 69 10.76 -4.60 -6.01
CA PHE A 69 11.75 -3.77 -5.28
C PHE A 69 11.89 -2.35 -5.81
N GLY A 70 11.44 -2.10 -7.03
CA GLY A 70 11.55 -0.84 -7.70
C GLY A 70 11.22 -0.98 -9.18
N PHE A 71 11.64 -0.03 -9.96
CA PHE A 71 11.44 0.02 -11.40
C PHE A 71 12.68 0.54 -12.11
N PHE A 72 12.79 0.27 -13.40
CA PHE A 72 13.78 0.90 -14.26
C PHE A 72 13.19 2.04 -15.05
N PHE A 73 14.02 2.96 -15.47
CA PHE A 73 13.67 3.99 -16.43
C PHE A 73 14.88 4.31 -17.32
N ARG A 74 14.61 4.89 -18.49
CA ARG A 74 15.63 5.38 -19.41
C ARG A 74 15.62 6.89 -19.43
N SER A 75 16.82 7.48 -19.50
CA SER A 75 17.01 8.92 -19.55
C SER A 75 18.36 9.24 -20.16
N THR A 76 18.44 10.36 -20.85
CA THR A 76 19.68 10.97 -21.32
C THR A 76 20.19 12.08 -20.38
N ALA A 77 19.45 12.38 -19.33
CA ALA A 77 19.80 13.39 -18.33
C ALA A 77 20.92 12.87 -17.40
N THR A 78 21.59 13.80 -16.76
CA THR A 78 22.61 13.48 -15.75
C THR A 78 21.99 12.88 -14.49
N PHE A 79 22.79 12.11 -13.76
CA PHE A 79 22.36 11.52 -12.48
C PHE A 79 21.83 12.57 -11.49
N ASP A 80 22.52 13.73 -11.40
CA ASP A 80 22.13 14.81 -10.48
C ASP A 80 20.80 15.47 -10.88
N GLU A 81 20.53 15.63 -12.17
CA GLU A 81 19.25 16.15 -12.64
C GLU A 81 18.11 15.19 -12.29
N LEU A 82 18.32 13.90 -12.50
CA LEU A 82 17.35 12.85 -12.13
C LEU A 82 17.14 12.77 -10.63
N LEU A 83 18.21 12.81 -9.85
CA LEU A 83 18.17 12.82 -8.39
C LEU A 83 17.37 14.01 -7.86
N ASN A 84 17.65 15.21 -8.39
CA ASN A 84 16.91 16.41 -8.01
C ASN A 84 15.46 16.38 -8.48
N HIS A 85 15.18 15.77 -9.63
CA HIS A 85 13.84 15.58 -10.13
C HIS A 85 13.02 14.69 -9.21
N PHE A 86 13.47 13.46 -8.94
CA PHE A 86 12.74 12.49 -8.12
C PHE A 86 12.57 12.93 -6.66
N ARG A 87 13.55 13.59 -6.09
CA ARG A 87 13.45 14.16 -4.74
C ARG A 87 12.28 15.13 -4.57
N LYS A 88 11.83 15.79 -5.64
CA LYS A 88 10.67 16.70 -5.60
C LYS A 88 9.34 15.95 -5.43
N PHE A 89 9.30 14.65 -5.71
CA PHE A 89 8.09 13.83 -5.62
C PHE A 89 7.96 13.02 -4.34
N ILE A 90 9.01 12.91 -3.54
CA ILE A 90 8.95 12.20 -2.24
C ILE A 90 7.83 12.77 -1.35
N TYR A 91 7.72 14.08 -1.31
CA TYR A 91 6.65 14.78 -0.61
C TYR A 91 5.85 15.63 -1.60
N MET A 92 4.58 15.29 -1.76
CA MET A 92 3.66 15.96 -2.67
C MET A 92 2.62 16.77 -1.90
N PRO A 93 2.49 18.08 -2.17
CA PRO A 93 1.38 18.86 -1.65
C PRO A 93 0.05 18.29 -2.17
N THR A 94 -0.98 18.38 -1.36
CA THR A 94 -2.36 18.07 -1.73
C THR A 94 -3.13 19.36 -2.03
N TYR A 95 -4.30 19.26 -2.63
CA TYR A 95 -5.16 20.40 -2.95
C TYR A 95 -5.59 21.20 -1.72
N ASP A 96 -5.56 20.59 -0.53
CA ASP A 96 -5.89 21.19 0.78
C ASP A 96 -4.63 21.53 1.61
N ASP A 97 -3.50 21.78 0.93
CA ASP A 97 -2.21 22.22 1.47
C ASP A 97 -1.55 21.27 2.49
N ARG A 98 -2.01 20.02 2.60
CA ARG A 98 -1.30 18.99 3.34
C ARG A 98 -0.12 18.47 2.52
N LEU A 99 0.88 17.91 3.19
CA LEU A 99 2.02 17.26 2.56
C LEU A 99 1.89 15.75 2.67
N LEU A 100 1.82 15.07 1.54
CA LEU A 100 1.69 13.62 1.48
C LEU A 100 3.01 12.97 1.08
N TYR A 101 3.41 11.92 1.81
CA TYR A 101 4.52 11.07 1.43
C TYR A 101 4.11 10.17 0.26
N PHE A 102 4.69 10.42 -0.92
CA PHE A 102 4.34 9.72 -2.16
C PHE A 102 5.37 8.63 -2.46
N ARG A 103 4.96 7.38 -2.31
CA ARG A 103 5.79 6.20 -2.55
C ARG A 103 5.86 5.83 -4.03
N PHE A 104 6.16 6.78 -4.91
CA PHE A 104 6.25 6.52 -6.35
C PHE A 104 7.31 5.48 -6.72
N TYR A 105 8.28 5.23 -5.85
CA TYR A 105 9.31 4.21 -6.04
C TYR A 105 8.79 2.77 -5.85
N ASP A 106 7.58 2.59 -5.34
CA ASP A 106 6.84 1.34 -5.31
C ASP A 106 6.16 1.14 -6.68
N PRO A 107 6.50 0.08 -7.44
CA PRO A 107 5.97 -0.12 -8.79
C PRO A 107 4.45 -0.17 -8.86
N ILE A 108 3.79 -0.76 -7.86
CA ILE A 108 2.33 -0.85 -7.81
C ILE A 108 1.72 0.55 -7.69
N VAL A 109 2.27 1.39 -6.81
CA VAL A 109 1.83 2.77 -6.63
C VAL A 109 2.08 3.59 -7.89
N LEU A 110 3.23 3.36 -8.55
CA LEU A 110 3.60 4.08 -9.78
C LEU A 110 2.73 3.67 -10.96
N GLU A 111 2.44 2.37 -11.14
CA GLU A 111 1.53 1.87 -12.17
C GLU A 111 0.16 2.54 -12.04
N GLN A 112 -0.42 2.50 -10.84
CA GLN A 112 -1.69 3.13 -10.56
C GLN A 112 -1.69 4.64 -10.82
N TYR A 113 -0.60 5.31 -10.51
CA TYR A 113 -0.44 6.73 -10.80
C TYR A 113 -0.38 6.99 -12.31
N PHE A 114 0.32 6.15 -13.07
CA PHE A 114 0.41 6.27 -14.53
C PHE A 114 -0.92 6.02 -15.22
N ASP A 115 -1.68 5.01 -14.83
CA ASP A 115 -3.00 4.70 -15.38
C ASP A 115 -3.96 5.89 -15.32
N ARG A 116 -3.69 6.84 -14.44
CA ARG A 116 -4.45 8.10 -14.34
C ARG A 116 -3.85 9.22 -15.11
N LEU A 117 -2.52 9.35 -15.08
CA LEU A 117 -1.83 10.44 -15.76
C LEU A 117 -2.03 10.42 -17.26
N ILE A 118 -2.39 9.28 -17.88
CA ILE A 118 -2.70 9.20 -19.32
C ILE A 118 -3.80 10.18 -19.74
N TYR A 119 -4.72 10.53 -18.83
CA TYR A 119 -5.80 11.49 -19.08
C TYR A 119 -5.41 12.94 -18.76
N TYR A 120 -4.21 13.17 -18.22
CA TYR A 120 -3.75 14.49 -17.77
C TYR A 120 -2.35 14.82 -18.32
N PRO A 121 -2.23 15.18 -19.61
CA PRO A 121 -0.94 15.38 -20.28
C PRO A 121 0.00 16.36 -19.56
N LYS A 122 -0.55 17.41 -18.94
CA LYS A 122 0.25 18.39 -18.19
C LYS A 122 0.88 17.79 -16.91
N LYS A 123 0.17 16.90 -16.21
CA LYS A 123 0.69 16.19 -15.05
C LYS A 123 1.68 15.11 -15.44
N LEU A 124 1.38 14.41 -16.54
CA LEU A 124 2.31 13.48 -17.16
C LEU A 124 3.64 14.19 -17.45
N ALA A 125 3.61 15.33 -18.14
CA ALA A 125 4.80 16.13 -18.43
C ALA A 125 5.53 16.55 -17.14
N THR A 126 4.81 16.86 -16.06
CA THR A 126 5.41 17.19 -14.77
C THR A 126 6.20 16.00 -14.20
N PHE A 127 5.63 14.79 -14.19
CA PHE A 127 6.26 13.61 -13.62
C PHE A 127 7.41 13.09 -14.51
N TRP A 128 7.26 13.11 -15.83
CA TRP A 128 8.33 12.78 -16.79
C TRP A 128 9.41 13.86 -16.92
N GLY A 129 9.27 15.01 -16.23
CA GLY A 129 10.24 16.08 -16.25
C GLY A 129 10.39 16.76 -17.60
N GLN A 130 9.29 16.87 -18.37
CA GLN A 130 9.28 17.51 -19.70
C GLN A 130 10.29 16.90 -20.70
N GLY A 131 10.42 15.57 -20.70
CA GLY A 131 11.37 14.87 -21.56
C GLY A 131 12.72 14.54 -20.87
N LEU A 132 12.83 14.76 -19.56
CA LEU A 132 13.98 14.32 -18.78
C LEU A 132 14.06 12.78 -18.76
N ILE A 133 12.91 12.12 -18.76
CA ILE A 133 12.77 10.67 -18.73
C ILE A 133 12.11 10.20 -20.03
N ASP A 134 12.74 9.23 -20.69
CA ASP A 134 12.26 8.70 -21.97
C ASP A 134 11.19 7.62 -21.78
N SER A 135 11.39 6.74 -20.80
CA SER A 135 10.47 5.64 -20.53
C SER A 135 10.64 5.05 -19.13
N PHE A 136 9.59 4.39 -18.64
CA PHE A 136 9.61 3.60 -17.42
C PHE A 136 9.34 2.13 -17.73
N ILE A 137 9.98 1.24 -16.98
CA ILE A 137 9.83 -0.22 -17.06
C ILE A 137 9.49 -0.72 -15.66
N LEU A 138 8.27 -1.20 -15.48
CA LEU A 138 7.73 -1.65 -14.21
C LEU A 138 7.50 -3.15 -14.21
N PRO A 139 7.77 -3.86 -13.09
CA PRO A 139 7.35 -5.24 -12.91
C PRO A 139 5.83 -5.34 -12.78
N LYS A 140 5.24 -6.39 -13.39
CA LYS A 140 3.81 -6.70 -13.27
C LYS A 140 3.63 -8.22 -13.18
N GLY A 141 3.66 -8.76 -11.97
CA GLY A 141 3.74 -10.20 -11.76
C GLY A 141 5.02 -10.77 -12.38
N ASN A 142 4.87 -11.74 -13.30
CA ASN A 142 6.01 -12.32 -14.04
C ASN A 142 6.35 -11.55 -15.33
N ASP A 143 5.59 -10.51 -15.66
CA ASP A 143 5.77 -9.70 -16.86
C ASP A 143 6.38 -8.34 -16.54
N VAL A 144 6.66 -7.55 -17.57
CA VAL A 144 7.10 -6.17 -17.48
C VAL A 144 6.16 -5.27 -18.29
N VAL A 145 5.85 -4.10 -17.75
CA VAL A 145 5.11 -3.07 -18.47
C VAL A 145 6.06 -1.94 -18.82
N HIS A 146 6.08 -1.56 -20.08
CA HIS A 146 6.91 -0.48 -20.60
C HIS A 146 6.04 0.74 -20.92
N TYR A 147 6.19 1.79 -20.15
CA TYR A 147 5.50 3.06 -20.33
C TYR A 147 6.35 3.99 -21.19
N ILE A 148 5.86 4.32 -22.37
CA ILE A 148 6.51 5.25 -23.31
C ILE A 148 5.50 6.34 -23.64
N PRO A 149 5.85 7.63 -23.50
CA PRO A 149 4.98 8.72 -23.89
C PRO A 149 4.68 8.68 -25.40
N THR A 150 3.42 8.73 -25.77
CA THR A 150 3.00 8.82 -27.19
C THR A 150 2.95 10.25 -27.71
N ILE A 151 3.21 11.21 -26.84
CA ILE A 151 3.18 12.66 -27.13
C ILE A 151 4.52 13.28 -26.71
N ASP A 152 4.90 14.36 -27.37
CA ASP A 152 6.12 15.11 -27.05
C ASP A 152 5.92 15.93 -25.76
N LEU A 153 6.31 15.33 -24.63
CA LEU A 153 6.16 15.93 -23.31
C LEU A 153 7.00 17.20 -23.13
N ALA A 154 8.08 17.39 -23.90
CA ALA A 154 8.90 18.59 -23.84
C ALA A 154 8.15 19.84 -24.29
N LYS A 155 7.15 19.69 -25.17
CA LYS A 155 6.29 20.77 -25.65
C LYS A 155 5.09 21.11 -24.77
N ILE A 156 4.87 20.32 -23.71
CA ILE A 156 3.72 20.48 -22.82
C ILE A 156 4.11 21.33 -21.62
N THR A 157 3.39 22.41 -21.38
CA THR A 157 3.55 23.19 -20.15
C THR A 157 3.16 22.32 -18.95
N PRO A 158 4.07 22.06 -18.00
CA PRO A 158 3.81 21.18 -16.86
C PRO A 158 2.73 21.77 -15.95
N ALA A 159 1.99 20.88 -15.30
CA ALA A 159 1.06 21.27 -14.25
C ALA A 159 1.82 21.61 -12.94
N LYS A 160 1.14 22.31 -12.04
CA LYS A 160 1.62 22.45 -10.67
C LYS A 160 1.82 21.04 -10.08
N LYS A 161 2.95 20.82 -9.42
CA LYS A 161 3.26 19.59 -8.70
C LYS A 161 2.42 19.51 -7.43
N GLN A 162 1.24 18.92 -7.54
CA GLN A 162 0.25 18.83 -6.47
C GLN A 162 -0.76 17.75 -6.80
N PHE A 163 -1.17 16.96 -5.78
CA PHE A 163 -2.32 16.08 -5.92
C PHE A 163 -3.62 16.89 -5.88
N ASP A 164 -4.47 16.72 -6.88
CA ASP A 164 -5.82 17.21 -6.83
C ASP A 164 -6.73 16.28 -5.99
N LYS A 165 -7.97 16.71 -5.78
CA LYS A 165 -8.94 15.96 -4.97
C LYS A 165 -9.22 14.56 -5.55
N PHE A 166 -9.28 14.45 -6.87
CA PHE A 166 -9.57 13.19 -7.55
C PHE A 166 -8.39 12.22 -7.41
N GLU A 167 -7.16 12.67 -7.69
CA GLU A 167 -5.95 11.86 -7.52
C GLU A 167 -5.80 11.38 -6.06
N LEU A 168 -6.02 12.29 -5.11
CA LEU A 168 -5.91 11.97 -3.70
C LEU A 168 -6.92 10.90 -3.28
N ASN A 169 -8.20 11.08 -3.61
CA ASN A 169 -9.24 10.11 -3.26
C ASN A 169 -8.93 8.73 -3.82
N THR A 170 -8.44 8.66 -5.04
CA THR A 170 -8.18 7.37 -5.67
C THR A 170 -6.93 6.69 -5.13
N ILE A 171 -5.84 7.43 -4.81
CA ILE A 171 -4.68 6.86 -4.11
C ILE A 171 -5.10 6.29 -2.74
N VAL A 172 -5.98 6.99 -2.05
CA VAL A 172 -6.54 6.53 -0.76
C VAL A 172 -7.41 5.28 -0.95
N ASP A 173 -8.30 5.27 -1.93
CA ASP A 173 -9.20 4.14 -2.20
C ASP A 173 -8.45 2.88 -2.60
N GLU A 174 -7.40 2.99 -3.39
CA GLU A 174 -6.58 1.85 -3.81
C GLU A 174 -5.70 1.31 -2.69
N ARG A 175 -5.06 2.21 -1.93
CA ARG A 175 -4.34 1.80 -0.72
C ARG A 175 -5.25 1.04 0.23
N ASN A 176 -6.47 1.50 0.40
CA ASN A 176 -7.48 0.83 1.20
C ASN A 176 -7.88 -0.51 0.57
N SER A 177 -7.99 -0.60 -0.75
CA SER A 177 -8.30 -1.86 -1.44
C SER A 177 -7.23 -2.92 -1.20
N VAL A 178 -5.94 -2.57 -1.30
CA VAL A 178 -4.83 -3.50 -0.99
C VAL A 178 -4.88 -3.92 0.47
N LEU A 179 -4.96 -2.95 1.39
CA LEU A 179 -5.07 -3.22 2.82
C LEU A 179 -6.24 -4.14 3.18
N LEU A 180 -7.40 -3.96 2.54
CA LEU A 180 -8.57 -4.79 2.79
C LEU A 180 -8.40 -6.20 2.20
N LYS A 181 -7.72 -6.38 1.08
CA LYS A 181 -7.37 -7.70 0.53
C LYS A 181 -6.41 -8.46 1.42
N ASP A 182 -5.38 -7.78 1.94
CA ASP A 182 -4.43 -8.36 2.89
C ASP A 182 -5.15 -8.77 4.18
N LEU A 183 -6.04 -7.92 4.69
CA LEU A 183 -6.86 -8.23 5.86
C LEU A 183 -7.77 -9.45 5.63
N VAL A 184 -8.39 -9.59 4.46
CA VAL A 184 -9.18 -10.78 4.12
C VAL A 184 -8.31 -12.03 4.16
N THR A 185 -7.11 -11.97 3.63
CA THR A 185 -6.17 -13.10 3.66
C THR A 185 -5.76 -13.44 5.09
N GLU A 186 -5.41 -12.44 5.90
CA GLU A 186 -5.10 -12.63 7.33
C GLU A 186 -6.27 -13.24 8.11
N LEU A 187 -7.51 -12.80 7.85
CA LEU A 187 -8.70 -13.36 8.49
C LEU A 187 -8.91 -14.83 8.13
N LEU A 188 -8.70 -15.20 6.87
CA LEU A 188 -8.82 -16.60 6.42
C LEU A 188 -7.70 -17.48 7.01
N ASP A 189 -6.48 -16.97 7.14
CA ASP A 189 -5.36 -17.69 7.73
C ASP A 189 -5.53 -17.87 9.24
N THR A 190 -6.01 -16.84 9.94
CA THR A 190 -6.19 -16.86 11.40
C THR A 190 -7.49 -17.55 11.84
N THR A 191 -8.48 -17.60 10.96
CA THR A 191 -9.80 -18.19 11.24
C THR A 191 -10.24 -19.10 10.09
N PRO A 192 -9.59 -20.26 9.88
CA PRO A 192 -9.82 -21.12 8.71
C PRO A 192 -11.27 -21.58 8.54
N MET A 193 -12.01 -21.72 9.66
CA MET A 193 -13.44 -22.09 9.63
C MET A 193 -14.33 -21.10 8.88
N LEU A 194 -13.86 -19.90 8.58
CA LEU A 194 -14.59 -18.97 7.73
C LEU A 194 -14.83 -19.55 6.33
N ASN A 195 -13.88 -20.34 5.81
CA ASN A 195 -13.99 -20.99 4.50
C ASN A 195 -15.10 -22.06 4.47
N ASP A 196 -15.50 -22.63 5.63
CA ASP A 196 -16.57 -23.63 5.72
C ASP A 196 -17.96 -22.99 5.65
N HIS A 197 -18.05 -21.69 5.97
CA HIS A 197 -19.33 -20.97 6.07
C HIS A 197 -19.54 -19.89 5.01
N TYR A 198 -18.46 -19.33 4.46
CA TYR A 198 -18.52 -18.19 3.54
C TYR A 198 -17.53 -18.32 2.39
N ASP A 199 -17.93 -17.91 1.20
CA ASP A 199 -17.01 -17.71 0.10
C ASP A 199 -16.16 -16.43 0.30
N ARG A 200 -15.00 -16.38 -0.35
CA ARG A 200 -14.07 -15.24 -0.25
C ARG A 200 -14.75 -13.92 -0.64
N ALA A 201 -15.60 -13.92 -1.67
CA ALA A 201 -16.28 -12.71 -2.13
C ALA A 201 -17.25 -12.14 -1.09
N THR A 202 -17.89 -13.00 -0.30
CA THR A 202 -18.75 -12.60 0.82
C THR A 202 -17.91 -11.98 1.93
N ILE A 203 -16.78 -12.59 2.28
CA ILE A 203 -15.86 -12.04 3.31
C ILE A 203 -15.32 -10.68 2.86
N GLU A 204 -14.91 -10.51 1.61
CA GLU A 204 -14.46 -9.23 1.04
C GLU A 204 -15.54 -8.13 1.16
N LYS A 205 -16.78 -8.44 0.86
CA LYS A 205 -17.91 -7.50 1.01
C LYS A 205 -18.13 -7.10 2.47
N VAL A 206 -18.03 -8.05 3.40
CA VAL A 206 -18.18 -7.78 4.84
C VAL A 206 -17.03 -6.91 5.34
N VAL A 207 -15.78 -7.22 4.98
CA VAL A 207 -14.60 -6.43 5.35
C VAL A 207 -14.72 -5.00 4.81
N GLN A 208 -15.15 -4.83 3.56
CA GLN A 208 -15.36 -3.51 2.96
C GLN A 208 -16.49 -2.72 3.66
N HIS A 209 -17.57 -3.40 4.06
CA HIS A 209 -18.64 -2.77 4.85
C HIS A 209 -18.11 -2.32 6.21
N CYS A 210 -17.39 -3.18 6.93
CA CYS A 210 -16.81 -2.87 8.23
C CYS A 210 -15.76 -1.76 8.16
N TYR A 211 -14.98 -1.68 7.08
CA TYR A 211 -14.10 -0.56 6.84
C TYR A 211 -14.85 0.79 6.83
N ARG A 212 -15.94 0.89 6.04
CA ARG A 212 -16.77 2.11 5.99
C ARG A 212 -17.37 2.44 7.34
N LEU A 213 -17.81 1.43 8.07
CA LEU A 213 -18.34 1.56 9.40
C LEU A 213 -17.31 2.12 10.38
N CYS A 214 -16.09 1.57 10.38
CA CYS A 214 -14.98 2.05 11.19
C CYS A 214 -14.67 3.52 10.90
N GLN A 215 -14.69 3.93 9.62
CA GLN A 215 -14.53 5.34 9.23
C GLN A 215 -15.62 6.24 9.85
N THR A 216 -16.86 5.78 9.88
CA THR A 216 -17.99 6.53 10.46
C THR A 216 -17.79 6.81 11.96
N TYR A 217 -17.16 5.88 12.68
CA TYR A 217 -16.92 6.00 14.13
C TYR A 217 -15.49 6.44 14.48
N ALA A 218 -14.74 6.97 13.51
CA ALA A 218 -13.35 7.41 13.66
C ALA A 218 -12.42 6.32 14.25
N LEU A 219 -12.61 5.07 13.83
CA LEU A 219 -11.73 3.95 14.13
C LEU A 219 -10.79 3.76 12.93
N HIS A 220 -9.48 3.89 13.16
CA HIS A 220 -8.50 3.96 12.07
C HIS A 220 -7.56 2.76 12.00
N GLN A 221 -7.60 1.87 12.99
CA GLN A 221 -6.69 0.73 13.07
C GLN A 221 -7.26 -0.47 12.31
N THR A 222 -6.39 -1.18 11.57
CA THR A 222 -6.76 -2.40 10.82
C THR A 222 -7.38 -3.48 11.72
N ILE A 223 -6.89 -3.58 12.95
CA ILE A 223 -7.42 -4.52 13.95
C ILE A 223 -8.91 -4.24 14.29
N ASP A 224 -9.37 -2.99 14.21
CA ASP A 224 -10.78 -2.68 14.42
C ASP A 224 -11.64 -3.21 13.27
N ILE A 225 -11.17 -3.02 12.04
CA ILE A 225 -11.85 -3.52 10.83
C ILE A 225 -11.97 -5.04 10.91
N GLY A 226 -10.86 -5.73 11.25
CA GLY A 226 -10.82 -7.19 11.42
C GLY A 226 -11.78 -7.68 12.50
N LEU A 227 -11.80 -7.03 13.66
CA LEU A 227 -12.72 -7.35 14.76
C LEU A 227 -14.19 -7.22 14.31
N PHE A 228 -14.55 -6.10 13.68
CA PHE A 228 -15.92 -5.90 13.22
C PHE A 228 -16.32 -6.85 12.11
N ALA A 229 -15.39 -7.21 11.22
CA ALA A 229 -15.63 -8.22 10.19
C ALA A 229 -15.89 -9.59 10.81
N LEU A 230 -15.05 -10.05 11.74
CA LEU A 230 -15.27 -11.31 12.46
C LEU A 230 -16.60 -11.33 13.22
N LEU A 231 -16.91 -10.25 13.96
CA LEU A 231 -18.18 -10.15 14.67
C LEU A 231 -19.37 -10.17 13.70
N SER A 232 -19.28 -9.49 12.58
CA SER A 232 -20.34 -9.47 11.56
C SER A 232 -20.54 -10.84 10.91
N LEU A 233 -19.47 -11.58 10.64
CA LEU A 233 -19.53 -12.94 10.13
C LEU A 233 -20.08 -13.93 11.18
N ALA A 234 -19.62 -13.81 12.43
CA ALA A 234 -20.01 -14.71 13.50
C ALA A 234 -21.48 -14.52 13.96
N TYR A 235 -21.92 -13.28 14.08
CA TYR A 235 -23.20 -12.96 14.70
C TYR A 235 -24.22 -12.29 13.76
N GLY A 236 -23.79 -11.87 12.58
CA GLY A 236 -24.56 -11.02 11.68
C GLY A 236 -24.28 -9.54 11.93
N ASN A 237 -25.10 -8.62 11.43
CA ASN A 237 -24.90 -7.19 11.58
C ASN A 237 -25.08 -6.74 13.04
N VAL A 238 -23.99 -6.84 13.81
CA VAL A 238 -23.96 -6.70 15.28
C VAL A 238 -24.27 -5.27 15.75
N ILE A 239 -23.99 -4.28 14.90
CA ILE A 239 -23.97 -2.88 15.35
C ILE A 239 -25.36 -2.30 15.37
N ASP A 240 -26.19 -2.65 14.41
CA ASP A 240 -27.51 -2.01 14.26
C ASP A 240 -28.67 -2.83 14.83
N ILE A 241 -28.52 -4.16 14.96
CA ILE A 241 -29.68 -5.03 15.14
C ILE A 241 -29.64 -5.86 16.44
N LEU A 242 -28.48 -6.16 17.00
CA LEU A 242 -28.32 -7.24 17.98
C LEU A 242 -28.10 -6.81 19.42
N ASP A 243 -27.93 -5.53 19.71
CA ASP A 243 -27.86 -5.02 21.08
C ASP A 243 -29.15 -4.25 21.45
N PRO A 244 -30.12 -4.89 22.12
CA PRO A 244 -31.38 -4.24 22.48
C PRO A 244 -31.21 -3.00 23.35
N GLU A 245 -30.12 -2.94 24.11
CA GLU A 245 -29.79 -1.82 24.98
C GLU A 245 -28.96 -0.74 24.27
N LYS A 246 -28.62 -0.93 22.97
CA LYS A 246 -27.81 -0.03 22.14
C LYS A 246 -26.45 0.39 22.75
N LYS A 247 -25.91 -0.41 23.68
CA LYS A 247 -24.65 -0.10 24.36
C LYS A 247 -23.45 -0.11 23.41
N ILE A 248 -23.45 -1.02 22.43
CA ILE A 248 -22.36 -1.05 21.41
C ILE A 248 -22.35 0.29 20.67
N ASN A 249 -23.49 0.81 20.26
CA ASN A 249 -23.58 2.10 19.56
C ASN A 249 -23.14 3.26 20.46
N GLN A 250 -23.52 3.26 21.75
CA GLN A 250 -23.07 4.26 22.72
C GLN A 250 -21.55 4.22 22.92
N ILE A 251 -20.92 3.02 22.98
CA ILE A 251 -19.47 2.87 23.07
C ILE A 251 -18.79 3.43 21.82
N LEU A 252 -19.34 3.14 20.64
CA LEU A 252 -18.77 3.61 19.37
C LEU A 252 -18.82 5.14 19.25
N GLN A 253 -19.90 5.76 19.69
CA GLN A 253 -20.09 7.21 19.66
C GLN A 253 -19.36 7.96 20.78
N SER A 254 -18.86 7.24 21.80
CA SER A 254 -18.16 7.85 22.92
C SER A 254 -16.78 8.38 22.51
N ASP A 255 -16.28 9.36 23.25
CA ASP A 255 -14.98 10.01 23.03
C ASP A 255 -13.82 9.32 23.76
N ILE A 256 -13.89 7.98 23.90
CA ILE A 256 -12.83 7.17 24.53
C ILE A 256 -11.88 6.61 23.45
N VAL A 257 -10.63 6.30 23.86
CA VAL A 257 -9.60 5.76 22.96
C VAL A 257 -10.04 4.44 22.32
N GLU A 258 -9.64 4.20 21.08
CA GLU A 258 -10.02 3.03 20.25
C GLU A 258 -9.80 1.69 20.99
N GLN A 259 -8.64 1.51 21.64
CA GLN A 259 -8.33 0.29 22.40
C GLN A 259 -9.38 0.00 23.48
N LYS A 260 -9.84 1.02 24.18
CA LYS A 260 -10.88 0.87 25.22
C LYS A 260 -12.25 0.59 24.61
N LYS A 261 -12.58 1.18 23.44
CA LYS A 261 -13.78 0.83 22.68
C LYS A 261 -13.79 -0.66 22.33
N ARG A 262 -12.69 -1.19 21.75
CA ARG A 262 -12.55 -2.63 21.44
C ARG A 262 -12.80 -3.53 22.65
N TYR A 263 -12.17 -3.22 23.76
CA TYR A 263 -12.34 -3.99 24.99
C TYR A 263 -13.80 -4.02 25.47
N LEU A 264 -14.44 -2.86 25.54
CA LEU A 264 -15.83 -2.74 25.99
C LEU A 264 -16.81 -3.43 25.04
N ILE A 265 -16.57 -3.38 23.72
CA ILE A 265 -17.38 -4.07 22.73
C ILE A 265 -17.25 -5.58 22.88
N LYS A 266 -16.05 -6.13 23.03
CA LYS A 266 -15.82 -7.56 23.29
C LYS A 266 -16.56 -8.01 24.56
N GLN A 267 -16.44 -7.24 25.64
CA GLN A 267 -17.19 -7.54 26.87
C GLN A 267 -18.72 -7.52 26.64
N ARG A 268 -19.21 -6.54 25.90
CA ARG A 268 -20.65 -6.46 25.62
C ARG A 268 -21.15 -7.66 24.80
N ILE A 269 -20.40 -8.08 23.78
CA ILE A 269 -20.69 -9.28 23.00
C ILE A 269 -20.77 -10.51 23.90
N SER A 270 -19.81 -10.72 24.78
CA SER A 270 -19.84 -11.83 25.74
C SER A 270 -21.08 -11.83 26.64
N VAL A 271 -21.50 -10.66 27.10
CA VAL A 271 -22.76 -10.52 27.88
C VAL A 271 -23.99 -10.89 27.06
N LEU A 272 -24.04 -10.49 25.79
CA LEU A 272 -25.15 -10.80 24.89
C LEU A 272 -25.23 -12.29 24.55
N GLU A 273 -24.08 -12.96 24.38
CA GLU A 273 -24.00 -14.42 24.20
C GLU A 273 -24.48 -15.16 25.45
N ASN A 274 -23.95 -14.79 26.61
CA ASN A 274 -24.35 -15.41 27.88
C ASN A 274 -25.84 -15.29 28.18
N LYS A 275 -26.48 -14.23 27.69
CA LYS A 275 -27.92 -14.03 27.76
C LYS A 275 -28.71 -14.70 26.61
N ASN A 276 -28.05 -15.45 25.72
CA ASN A 276 -28.64 -16.03 24.51
C ASN A 276 -29.34 -15.02 23.59
N ILE A 277 -28.94 -13.75 23.62
CA ILE A 277 -29.49 -12.71 22.74
C ILE A 277 -28.88 -12.82 21.34
N ILE A 278 -27.59 -13.16 21.27
CA ILE A 278 -26.87 -13.44 20.03
C ILE A 278 -26.29 -14.85 20.08
N ARG A 279 -26.12 -15.46 18.91
CA ARG A 279 -25.52 -16.79 18.79
C ARG A 279 -24.39 -16.76 17.78
N ASN A 280 -23.23 -17.24 18.22
CA ASN A 280 -22.05 -17.39 17.36
C ASN A 280 -22.30 -18.53 16.34
N LYS A 281 -22.30 -18.17 15.05
CA LYS A 281 -22.51 -19.11 13.93
C LYS A 281 -21.25 -19.89 13.57
N LEU A 282 -20.06 -19.37 13.92
CA LEU A 282 -18.78 -19.98 13.59
C LEU A 282 -18.32 -21.00 14.63
N GLY A 283 -18.91 -21.01 15.83
CA GLY A 283 -18.47 -21.88 16.92
C GLY A 283 -17.06 -21.56 17.49
N ALA A 284 -16.43 -20.49 17.01
CA ALA A 284 -15.08 -20.07 17.44
C ALA A 284 -15.13 -19.24 18.72
N ASN A 285 -14.08 -19.37 19.55
CA ASN A 285 -13.92 -18.46 20.68
C ASN A 285 -13.33 -17.12 20.18
N LEU A 286 -14.18 -16.10 20.01
CA LEU A 286 -13.81 -14.78 19.50
C LEU A 286 -13.45 -13.77 20.60
N HIS A 287 -13.33 -14.24 21.86
CA HIS A 287 -13.10 -13.39 23.03
C HIS A 287 -11.63 -13.33 23.48
N GLY A 288 -10.74 -14.09 22.79
CA GLY A 288 -9.31 -14.14 23.05
C GLY A 288 -8.55 -12.83 22.79
#